data_142b82c51b20ac95e9abef5c5942dcdf
#
_entry.id   142b82c51b20ac95e9abef5c5942dcdf
#
_cell.length_a   1.000
_cell.length_b   1.000
_cell.length_c   1.000
_cell.angle_alpha   90.00
_cell.angle_beta   90.00
_cell.angle_gamma   90.00
#
_symmetry.space_group_name_H-M   'P 1'
#
loop_
_entity.id
_entity.type
_entity.pdbx_description
1 polymer ?
#
loop_
_entity_poly.entity_id
_entity_poly.type
_entity_poly.pdbx_seq_one_letter_code
_entity_poly.pdbx_strand_id
1 'polypeptide(L)'
;MSKIARFVIWICSKFTKNEIQQIIVGLLDVLEDRNPEVKPKDDFREKHPNYRNFSVDPLAPLTEPQHVKEEPTPSRDWRDLLASYEKKHGKPLSPVKYRAGSPRVPERTRCLSCQAPHAYLYYNDGKKRSQLLCKVCGERFQQDKRFRQGKTKYYCPYCQRALFTWKHRKEVTIYKCCNDACPHRLRELHKLNEREKTLAKKRSSQFNLSYQYREYHYQPHEIDLPEPEPPPVDLRSIHNGPHILGLVLTFYVSFALIARKTALVLRSVFTVPISYQTVLNYAAAAAFYCHSFNLSRKGSIDDLNAGDEAYIKVLGKHHYVFFFISSETLKITAYHLADTRETLPAIIAMREAIRTADPNQTIILVTDGNPSYPAGIHFLNAERTENPSLQHRKVIGLQNLDSESEAYRPYKQLIERLNRTFKHHVKPSHGFNSVNGALALITLFVTHYNFLRPHMSLNYRTPVALPELEGIVTIQGKLAKILSLAA
;
A
#
# COMPACT_ATOMS: atom_id res chain seq x y z
N MET A 1 46.21 -17.08 -18.02
CA MET A 1 46.15 -16.43 -16.68
C MET A 1 45.20 -15.23 -16.71
N SER A 2 44.32 -15.14 -15.76
CA SER A 2 43.42 -13.99 -15.65
C SER A 2 44.18 -12.69 -15.34
N LYS A 3 43.60 -11.52 -15.67
CA LYS A 3 44.19 -10.21 -15.35
C LYS A 3 44.45 -10.06 -13.85
N ILE A 4 43.59 -10.63 -13.03
CA ILE A 4 43.70 -10.66 -11.56
C ILE A 4 44.94 -11.46 -11.12
N ALA A 5 45.18 -12.65 -11.70
CA ALA A 5 46.33 -13.47 -11.36
C ALA A 5 47.67 -12.78 -11.70
N ARG A 6 47.73 -12.05 -12.81
CA ARG A 6 48.93 -11.25 -13.17
C ARG A 6 49.16 -10.08 -12.20
N PHE A 7 48.10 -9.44 -11.77
CA PHE A 7 48.15 -8.35 -10.80
C PHE A 7 48.62 -8.82 -9.42
N VAL A 8 48.11 -9.96 -8.96
CA VAL A 8 48.53 -10.58 -7.68
C VAL A 8 50.04 -10.97 -7.72
N ILE A 9 50.49 -11.61 -8.81
CA ILE A 9 51.90 -11.97 -8.99
C ILE A 9 52.78 -10.72 -9.02
N TRP A 10 52.34 -9.65 -9.67
CA TRP A 10 53.08 -8.39 -9.72
C TRP A 10 53.18 -7.75 -8.31
N ILE A 11 52.10 -7.69 -7.52
CA ILE A 11 52.14 -7.25 -6.14
C ILE A 11 53.11 -8.07 -5.30
N CYS A 12 52.99 -9.40 -5.34
CA CYS A 12 53.89 -10.30 -4.61
C CYS A 12 55.34 -10.18 -4.99
N SER A 13 55.67 -9.70 -6.22
CA SER A 13 57.05 -9.47 -6.67
C SER A 13 57.63 -8.12 -6.26
N LYS A 14 56.81 -7.17 -5.86
CA LYS A 14 57.24 -5.77 -5.55
C LYS A 14 57.19 -5.41 -4.09
N PHE A 15 56.39 -6.11 -3.30
CA PHE A 15 56.12 -5.76 -1.89
C PHE A 15 56.46 -6.93 -0.97
N THR A 16 56.94 -6.63 0.23
CA THR A 16 57.12 -7.58 1.32
C THR A 16 55.81 -8.07 1.90
N LYS A 17 55.81 -9.19 2.63
CA LYS A 17 54.62 -9.75 3.25
C LYS A 17 53.88 -8.75 4.13
N ASN A 18 54.63 -7.92 4.89
CA ASN A 18 54.02 -6.94 5.78
C ASN A 18 53.39 -5.77 5.01
N GLU A 19 54.04 -5.31 3.93
CA GLU A 19 53.47 -4.27 3.07
C GLU A 19 52.22 -4.76 2.35
N ILE A 20 52.19 -6.02 1.89
CA ILE A 20 51.02 -6.62 1.30
C ILE A 20 49.87 -6.71 2.32
N GLN A 21 50.16 -7.04 3.57
CA GLN A 21 49.14 -7.02 4.63
C GLN A 21 48.58 -5.61 4.85
N GLN A 22 49.42 -4.59 4.89
CA GLN A 22 48.95 -3.20 5.02
C GLN A 22 48.14 -2.75 3.81
N ILE A 23 48.51 -3.12 2.60
CA ILE A 23 47.73 -2.86 1.37
C ILE A 23 46.35 -3.56 1.45
N ILE A 24 46.29 -4.81 1.91
CA ILE A 24 45.04 -5.55 2.05
C ILE A 24 44.14 -4.88 3.12
N VAL A 25 44.69 -4.52 4.26
CA VAL A 25 43.93 -3.80 5.31
C VAL A 25 43.42 -2.47 4.75
N GLY A 26 44.26 -1.65 4.13
CA GLY A 26 43.83 -0.40 3.54
C GLY A 26 42.79 -0.56 2.40
N LEU A 27 42.89 -1.66 1.61
CA LEU A 27 41.85 -1.99 0.63
C LEU A 27 40.54 -2.45 1.26
N LEU A 28 40.59 -3.18 2.38
CA LEU A 28 39.42 -3.57 3.13
C LEU A 28 38.74 -2.37 3.74
N ASP A 29 39.49 -1.44 4.36
CA ASP A 29 38.96 -0.19 4.89
C ASP A 29 38.27 0.67 3.77
N VAL A 30 38.89 0.76 2.58
CA VAL A 30 38.30 1.46 1.42
C VAL A 30 37.09 0.73 0.87
N LEU A 31 37.05 -0.62 0.96
CA LEU A 31 35.89 -1.41 0.55
C LEU A 31 34.78 -1.34 1.60
N GLU A 32 35.11 -1.29 2.86
CA GLU A 32 34.14 -1.02 3.94
C GLU A 32 33.55 0.37 3.83
N ASP A 33 34.36 1.39 3.52
CA ASP A 33 33.88 2.75 3.22
C ASP A 33 33.07 2.84 1.91
N ARG A 34 33.38 2.01 0.91
CA ARG A 34 32.68 1.97 -0.40
C ARG A 34 31.50 1.00 -0.44
N ASN A 35 31.52 -0.05 0.37
CA ASN A 35 30.30 -0.73 0.73
C ASN A 35 29.62 0.13 1.80
N PRO A 36 28.60 0.91 1.43
CA PRO A 36 27.70 1.34 2.46
C PRO A 36 27.30 0.04 3.11
N GLU A 37 27.68 -0.18 4.36
CA GLU A 37 27.21 -1.28 5.20
C GLU A 37 25.83 -1.62 4.73
N VAL A 38 25.54 -2.90 4.44
CA VAL A 38 24.17 -3.38 4.31
C VAL A 38 23.56 -3.07 5.67
N LYS A 39 23.08 -1.84 5.76
CA LYS A 39 22.64 -1.26 7.03
C LYS A 39 21.56 -2.18 7.54
N PRO A 40 21.60 -2.59 8.79
CA PRO A 40 20.58 -3.42 9.42
C PRO A 40 19.21 -2.88 9.05
N LYS A 41 18.21 -3.75 8.92
CA LYS A 41 16.83 -3.32 8.59
C LYS A 41 16.33 -2.17 9.47
N ASP A 42 16.92 -1.99 10.63
CA ASP A 42 16.67 -0.90 11.58
C ASP A 42 17.11 0.47 11.04
N ASP A 43 18.24 0.52 10.37
CA ASP A 43 18.75 1.73 9.74
C ASP A 43 17.88 2.16 8.53
N PHE A 44 17.25 1.19 7.86
CA PHE A 44 16.29 1.48 6.81
C PHE A 44 15.06 2.21 7.37
N ARG A 45 14.59 1.85 8.56
CA ARG A 45 13.49 2.53 9.25
C ARG A 45 13.87 3.95 9.69
N GLU A 46 15.08 4.15 10.17
CA GLU A 46 15.60 5.47 10.50
C GLU A 46 15.76 6.37 9.27
N LYS A 47 16.16 5.79 8.14
CA LYS A 47 16.30 6.50 6.87
C LYS A 47 14.98 6.80 6.17
N HIS A 48 13.95 5.99 6.40
CA HIS A 48 12.64 6.10 5.76
C HIS A 48 11.50 6.18 6.78
N PRO A 49 11.52 7.17 7.71
CA PRO A 49 10.45 7.36 8.68
C PRO A 49 9.10 7.64 8.00
N ASN A 50 9.09 7.92 6.70
CA ASN A 50 7.92 8.16 5.87
C ASN A 50 6.91 6.99 5.89
N TYR A 51 7.37 5.76 6.04
CA TYR A 51 6.46 4.60 6.16
C TYR A 51 5.62 4.65 7.44
N ARG A 52 6.16 5.25 8.51
CA ARG A 52 5.48 5.38 9.80
C ARG A 52 4.61 6.63 9.87
N ASN A 53 5.05 7.71 9.20
CA ASN A 53 4.43 9.03 9.28
C ASN A 53 3.58 9.37 8.04
N PHE A 54 3.44 8.44 7.12
CA PHE A 54 2.56 8.59 5.98
C PHE A 54 1.14 8.28 6.45
N SER A 55 0.59 9.15 7.28
CA SER A 55 -0.77 9.00 7.73
C SER A 55 -1.70 9.36 6.58
N VAL A 56 -2.34 8.34 6.05
CA VAL A 56 -3.62 8.52 5.39
C VAL A 56 -4.58 8.81 6.52
N ASP A 57 -5.16 9.99 6.51
CA ASP A 57 -6.21 10.27 7.45
C ASP A 57 -7.41 9.37 7.12
N PRO A 58 -7.84 8.50 8.04
CA PRO A 58 -8.96 7.60 7.80
C PRO A 58 -10.32 8.28 7.86
N LEU A 59 -10.39 9.60 7.72
CA LEU A 59 -11.66 10.28 7.70
C LEU A 59 -12.40 10.05 6.39
N ALA A 60 -13.70 10.15 6.51
CA ALA A 60 -14.69 9.92 5.49
C ALA A 60 -14.25 10.41 4.10
N PRO A 61 -14.52 9.64 3.04
CA PRO A 61 -14.34 10.13 1.70
C PRO A 61 -14.90 11.55 1.66
N LEU A 62 -14.15 12.49 1.09
CA LEU A 62 -14.56 13.87 1.02
C LEU A 62 -15.92 13.89 0.33
N THR A 63 -16.97 13.84 1.11
CA THR A 63 -18.32 14.14 0.66
C THR A 63 -18.33 15.57 0.14
N GLU A 64 -19.24 15.88 -0.77
CA GLU A 64 -19.39 17.15 -1.46
C GLU A 64 -18.96 18.34 -0.62
N PRO A 65 -18.37 19.37 -1.21
CA PRO A 65 -17.90 20.53 -0.47
C PRO A 65 -19.04 21.02 0.39
N GLN A 66 -18.92 20.82 1.69
CA GLN A 66 -19.74 21.61 2.58
C GLN A 66 -19.41 23.04 2.18
N HIS A 67 -20.32 23.68 1.49
CA HIS A 67 -20.31 25.12 1.38
C HIS A 67 -20.33 25.58 2.84
N VAL A 68 -19.15 25.82 3.38
CA VAL A 68 -19.06 26.64 4.58
C VAL A 68 -19.75 27.91 4.15
N LYS A 69 -21.01 28.07 4.60
CA LYS A 69 -21.64 29.39 4.57
C LYS A 69 -20.54 30.26 5.14
N GLU A 70 -19.97 31.13 4.34
CA GLU A 70 -19.07 32.16 4.84
C GLU A 70 -19.90 32.86 5.92
N GLU A 71 -19.72 32.45 7.17
CA GLU A 71 -20.11 33.28 8.25
C GLU A 71 -19.43 34.60 7.96
N PRO A 72 -20.18 35.72 7.87
CA PRO A 72 -19.57 36.99 7.58
C PRO A 72 -18.49 37.17 8.64
N THR A 73 -17.25 37.07 8.22
CA THR A 73 -16.09 37.29 9.10
C THR A 73 -16.37 38.64 9.74
N PRO A 74 -16.47 38.73 11.09
CA PRO A 74 -16.75 39.99 11.72
C PRO A 74 -15.76 40.98 11.14
N SER A 75 -16.29 42.11 10.63
CA SER A 75 -15.48 43.13 9.97
C SER A 75 -14.49 43.64 11.01
N ARG A 76 -13.26 43.16 10.97
CA ARG A 76 -12.20 43.61 11.88
C ARG A 76 -11.84 45.01 11.46
N ASP A 77 -12.19 46.00 12.27
CA ASP A 77 -11.75 47.35 12.00
C ASP A 77 -10.21 47.39 12.01
N TRP A 78 -9.64 48.04 11.02
CA TRP A 78 -8.19 48.20 10.92
C TRP A 78 -7.58 48.94 12.11
N ARG A 79 -8.33 49.79 12.78
CA ARG A 79 -7.90 50.52 13.98
C ARG A 79 -7.68 49.57 15.16
N ASP A 80 -8.58 48.62 15.37
CA ASP A 80 -8.47 47.60 16.41
C ASP A 80 -7.29 46.68 16.16
N LEU A 81 -7.03 46.37 14.88
CA LEU A 81 -5.87 45.59 14.49
C LEU A 81 -4.55 46.32 14.70
N LEU A 82 -4.52 47.63 14.46
CA LEU A 82 -3.35 48.47 14.77
C LEU A 82 -3.08 48.53 16.26
N ALA A 83 -4.12 48.77 17.09
CA ALA A 83 -4.02 48.78 18.56
C ALA A 83 -3.54 47.42 19.10
N SER A 84 -4.05 46.31 18.54
CA SER A 84 -3.62 44.97 18.89
C SER A 84 -2.14 44.70 18.49
N TYR A 85 -1.71 45.23 17.34
CA TYR A 85 -0.33 45.16 16.91
C TYR A 85 0.60 45.93 17.82
N GLU A 86 0.25 47.12 18.18
CA GLU A 86 1.03 47.98 19.07
C GLU A 86 1.17 47.35 20.47
N LYS A 87 0.07 46.81 21.02
CA LYS A 87 0.07 46.08 22.29
C LYS A 87 0.99 44.86 22.24
N LYS A 88 1.04 44.15 21.10
CA LYS A 88 1.86 42.95 20.94
C LYS A 88 3.35 43.24 20.70
N HIS A 89 3.68 44.32 19.99
CA HIS A 89 5.03 44.60 19.53
C HIS A 89 5.68 45.82 20.21
N GLY A 90 4.98 46.53 21.09
CA GLY A 90 5.48 47.72 21.79
C GLY A 90 5.73 48.96 20.91
N LYS A 91 5.28 48.90 19.64
CA LYS A 91 5.43 49.99 18.68
C LYS A 91 4.32 50.00 17.66
N PRO A 92 3.86 51.18 17.19
CA PRO A 92 2.82 51.26 16.20
C PRO A 92 3.25 50.73 14.83
N LEU A 93 2.33 50.15 14.11
CA LEU A 93 2.57 49.71 12.73
C LEU A 93 2.65 50.91 11.80
N SER A 94 3.82 51.24 11.30
CA SER A 94 3.98 52.38 10.41
C SER A 94 3.37 52.12 9.02
N PRO A 95 2.83 53.14 8.34
CA PRO A 95 2.39 53.04 6.96
C PRO A 95 3.46 52.47 5.99
N VAL A 96 3.05 52.12 4.79
CA VAL A 96 3.93 51.58 3.78
C VAL A 96 4.92 52.65 3.32
N LYS A 97 6.20 52.38 3.44
CA LYS A 97 7.26 53.27 2.88
C LYS A 97 7.55 52.78 1.46
N TYR A 98 7.20 53.58 0.46
CA TYR A 98 7.45 53.28 -0.95
C TYR A 98 8.90 53.60 -1.31
N ARG A 99 9.55 52.70 -2.02
CA ARG A 99 10.87 52.97 -2.64
C ARG A 99 10.68 53.92 -3.82
N ALA A 100 11.73 54.66 -4.20
CA ALA A 100 11.72 55.49 -5.39
C ALA A 100 11.35 54.66 -6.62
N GLY A 101 10.41 55.16 -7.43
CA GLY A 101 9.87 54.43 -8.60
C GLY A 101 8.86 53.34 -8.34
N SER A 102 8.52 53.03 -7.07
CA SER A 102 7.46 52.04 -6.78
C SER A 102 6.06 52.60 -7.06
N PRO A 103 5.16 51.79 -7.64
CA PRO A 103 3.79 52.22 -7.89
C PRO A 103 3.05 52.47 -6.60
N ARG A 104 2.37 53.64 -6.49
CA ARG A 104 1.56 53.99 -5.36
C ARG A 104 0.11 53.46 -5.54
N VAL A 105 -0.49 53.04 -4.47
CA VAL A 105 -1.91 52.65 -4.45
C VAL A 105 -2.80 53.89 -4.46
N PRO A 106 -3.85 53.92 -5.29
CA PRO A 106 -4.78 55.04 -5.35
C PRO A 106 -5.39 55.36 -4.00
N GLU A 107 -5.57 56.65 -3.65
CA GLU A 107 -6.04 57.12 -2.35
C GLU A 107 -7.42 56.60 -1.96
N ARG A 108 -8.29 56.36 -2.97
CA ARG A 108 -9.64 55.81 -2.76
C ARG A 108 -9.64 54.32 -2.43
N THR A 109 -8.53 53.64 -2.57
CA THR A 109 -8.46 52.17 -2.34
C THR A 109 -8.42 51.84 -0.85
N ARG A 110 -9.29 50.94 -0.43
CA ARG A 110 -9.33 50.42 0.94
C ARG A 110 -9.22 48.91 0.94
N CYS A 111 -8.73 48.34 2.04
CA CYS A 111 -8.69 46.89 2.17
C CYS A 111 -10.10 46.31 2.20
N LEU A 112 -10.37 45.27 1.42
CA LEU A 112 -11.69 44.64 1.37
C LEU A 112 -12.06 43.87 2.63
N SER A 113 -11.09 43.54 3.48
CA SER A 113 -11.29 42.78 4.71
C SER A 113 -11.39 43.67 5.95
N CYS A 114 -10.41 44.55 6.17
CA CYS A 114 -10.36 45.37 7.39
C CYS A 114 -10.58 46.85 7.15
N GLN A 115 -10.83 47.28 5.91
CA GLN A 115 -11.07 48.69 5.55
C GLN A 115 -9.86 49.61 5.77
N ALA A 116 -8.65 49.09 5.96
CA ALA A 116 -7.45 49.90 6.10
C ALA A 116 -7.25 50.81 4.89
N PRO A 117 -6.83 52.09 5.09
CA PRO A 117 -6.63 53.05 4.01
C PRO A 117 -5.41 52.69 3.13
N HIS A 118 -5.34 53.28 1.93
CA HIS A 118 -4.28 53.08 0.95
C HIS A 118 -2.86 53.18 1.53
N ALA A 119 -2.66 53.98 2.57
CA ALA A 119 -1.40 54.15 3.26
C ALA A 119 -0.80 52.85 3.83
N TYR A 120 -1.66 51.83 4.07
CA TYR A 120 -1.27 50.50 4.53
C TYR A 120 -1.36 49.42 3.45
N LEU A 121 -1.56 49.81 2.19
CA LEU A 121 -1.67 48.89 1.06
C LEU A 121 -0.46 49.03 0.12
N TYR A 122 -0.05 47.94 -0.49
CA TYR A 122 1.01 47.97 -1.52
C TYR A 122 0.81 46.86 -2.55
N TYR A 123 1.36 47.04 -3.74
CA TYR A 123 1.36 46.03 -4.78
C TYR A 123 2.38 44.93 -4.47
N ASN A 124 1.91 43.68 -4.46
CA ASN A 124 2.67 42.49 -4.09
C ASN A 124 3.25 41.75 -5.31
N ASP A 125 2.79 42.09 -6.51
CA ASP A 125 3.12 41.44 -7.80
C ASP A 125 4.04 42.28 -8.71
N GLY A 126 4.76 43.23 -8.13
CA GLY A 126 5.74 44.05 -8.80
C GLY A 126 5.17 44.87 -9.96
N LYS A 127 5.69 44.68 -11.18
CA LYS A 127 5.29 45.45 -12.36
C LYS A 127 3.84 45.20 -12.85
N LYS A 128 3.22 44.07 -12.48
CA LYS A 128 1.87 43.74 -12.94
C LYS A 128 0.76 44.59 -12.33
N ARG A 129 0.99 45.14 -11.13
CA ARG A 129 0.06 46.04 -10.40
C ARG A 129 -1.37 45.51 -10.30
N SER A 130 -1.51 44.19 -10.22
CA SER A 130 -2.83 43.55 -10.18
C SER A 130 -3.22 43.05 -8.80
N GLN A 131 -2.22 42.78 -7.93
CA GLN A 131 -2.44 42.24 -6.61
C GLN A 131 -2.02 43.23 -5.50
N LEU A 132 -2.95 43.56 -4.62
CA LEU A 132 -2.73 44.36 -3.45
C LEU A 132 -2.55 43.49 -2.20
N LEU A 133 -1.69 43.89 -1.29
CA LEU A 133 -1.51 43.29 0.04
C LEU A 133 -1.74 44.35 1.12
N CYS A 134 -2.57 44.01 2.07
CA CYS A 134 -2.80 44.85 3.23
C CYS A 134 -1.76 44.58 4.35
N LYS A 135 -1.03 45.59 4.77
CA LYS A 135 -0.02 45.48 5.83
C LYS A 135 -0.63 45.27 7.23
N VAL A 136 -1.90 45.67 7.42
CA VAL A 136 -2.61 45.60 8.71
C VAL A 136 -3.15 44.18 8.96
N CYS A 137 -3.92 43.59 8.02
CA CYS A 137 -4.56 42.30 8.20
C CYS A 137 -3.91 41.16 7.41
N GLY A 138 -2.94 41.46 6.53
CA GLY A 138 -2.29 40.47 5.70
C GLY A 138 -3.12 39.99 4.50
N GLU A 139 -4.31 40.56 4.28
CA GLU A 139 -5.20 40.15 3.18
C GLU A 139 -4.62 40.51 1.82
N ARG A 140 -4.73 39.58 0.84
CA ARG A 140 -4.40 39.78 -0.56
C ARG A 140 -5.68 39.91 -1.37
N PHE A 141 -5.75 40.93 -2.21
CA PHE A 141 -6.94 41.16 -3.06
C PHE A 141 -6.55 41.86 -4.37
N GLN A 142 -7.44 41.80 -5.33
CA GLN A 142 -7.37 42.60 -6.57
C GLN A 142 -8.35 43.77 -6.42
N GLN A 143 -8.09 44.89 -7.08
CA GLN A 143 -8.72 46.21 -6.88
C GLN A 143 -10.19 46.18 -6.40
N ASP A 144 -11.03 45.33 -6.94
CA ASP A 144 -12.45 45.20 -6.58
C ASP A 144 -12.85 43.76 -6.22
N LYS A 145 -11.92 42.84 -6.12
CA LYS A 145 -12.20 41.44 -5.85
C LYS A 145 -11.23 40.88 -4.82
N ARG A 146 -11.76 40.29 -3.75
CA ARG A 146 -10.94 39.42 -2.90
C ARG A 146 -10.28 38.38 -3.79
N PHE A 147 -9.01 38.09 -3.55
CA PHE A 147 -8.34 37.01 -4.24
C PHE A 147 -9.10 35.73 -3.92
N ARG A 148 -9.91 35.26 -4.86
CA ARG A 148 -10.59 33.98 -4.69
C ARG A 148 -9.49 32.95 -4.57
N GLN A 149 -9.37 32.33 -3.40
CA GLN A 149 -8.64 31.08 -3.24
C GLN A 149 -9.10 30.22 -4.41
N GLY A 150 -8.13 29.65 -5.16
CA GLY A 150 -8.44 28.94 -6.40
C GLY A 150 -9.59 27.96 -6.20
N LYS A 151 -10.27 27.56 -7.27
CA LYS A 151 -11.43 26.67 -7.26
C LYS A 151 -11.08 25.34 -6.56
N THR A 152 -11.02 25.38 -5.24
CA THR A 152 -10.74 24.21 -4.43
C THR A 152 -12.05 23.46 -4.24
N LYS A 153 -12.04 22.17 -4.61
CA LYS A 153 -13.19 21.31 -4.41
C LYS A 153 -13.40 20.97 -2.94
N TYR A 154 -12.32 20.83 -2.18
CA TYR A 154 -12.37 20.35 -0.80
C TYR A 154 -11.54 21.18 0.14
N TYR A 155 -11.98 21.19 1.42
CA TYR A 155 -11.33 21.88 2.53
C TYR A 155 -10.88 20.86 3.60
N CYS A 156 -9.80 21.16 4.31
CA CYS A 156 -9.33 20.35 5.41
C CYS A 156 -10.35 20.37 6.56
N PRO A 157 -10.84 19.21 7.03
CA PRO A 157 -11.86 19.18 8.09
C PRO A 157 -11.38 19.72 9.44
N TYR A 158 -10.06 19.80 9.65
CA TYR A 158 -9.49 20.26 10.90
C TYR A 158 -9.13 21.75 10.93
N CYS A 159 -8.69 22.31 9.83
CA CYS A 159 -8.24 23.69 9.79
C CYS A 159 -8.99 24.56 8.77
N GLN A 160 -9.99 24.00 8.10
CA GLN A 160 -10.86 24.66 7.14
C GLN A 160 -10.11 25.38 6.00
N ARG A 161 -8.82 25.08 5.79
CA ARG A 161 -8.06 25.60 4.64
C ARG A 161 -8.25 24.70 3.44
N ALA A 162 -8.18 25.32 2.26
CA ALA A 162 -8.27 24.64 0.98
C ALA A 162 -7.24 23.50 0.87
N LEU A 163 -7.69 22.32 0.44
CA LEU A 163 -6.83 21.21 0.16
C LEU A 163 -6.17 21.39 -1.21
N PHE A 164 -4.91 21.02 -1.30
CA PHE A 164 -4.13 21.03 -2.51
C PHE A 164 -4.22 19.67 -3.21
N THR A 165 -4.54 19.63 -4.50
CA THR A 165 -4.50 18.40 -5.30
C THR A 165 -3.05 17.98 -5.50
N TRP A 166 -2.66 16.88 -4.88
CA TRP A 166 -1.26 16.40 -4.92
C TRP A 166 -1.03 15.40 -6.05
N LYS A 167 -1.97 14.47 -6.24
CA LYS A 167 -1.90 13.48 -7.34
C LYS A 167 -3.28 13.27 -7.92
N HIS A 168 -3.33 13.16 -9.23
CA HIS A 168 -4.53 12.78 -9.97
C HIS A 168 -4.25 11.49 -10.70
N ARG A 169 -5.03 10.46 -10.40
CA ARG A 169 -4.94 9.13 -10.99
C ARG A 169 -6.30 8.75 -11.59
N LYS A 170 -6.35 7.72 -12.43
CA LYS A 170 -7.58 7.27 -13.06
C LYS A 170 -8.69 6.97 -12.04
N GLU A 171 -8.31 6.27 -10.96
CA GLU A 171 -9.27 5.72 -9.99
C GLU A 171 -9.37 6.57 -8.71
N VAL A 172 -8.40 7.46 -8.45
CA VAL A 172 -8.35 8.23 -7.22
C VAL A 172 -7.66 9.58 -7.40
N THR A 173 -8.24 10.62 -6.85
CA THR A 173 -7.58 11.91 -6.68
C THR A 173 -7.16 12.08 -5.23
N ILE A 174 -5.90 12.44 -5.01
CA ILE A 174 -5.31 12.59 -3.69
C ILE A 174 -5.10 14.07 -3.41
N TYR A 175 -5.68 14.53 -2.31
CA TYR A 175 -5.56 15.89 -1.81
C TYR A 175 -4.67 15.93 -0.57
N LYS A 176 -4.06 17.08 -0.30
CA LYS A 176 -3.13 17.26 0.82
C LYS A 176 -3.39 18.59 1.53
N CYS A 177 -3.38 18.57 2.85
CA CYS A 177 -3.37 19.80 3.65
C CYS A 177 -1.91 20.29 3.75
N CYS A 178 -1.68 21.55 3.33
CA CYS A 178 -0.37 22.21 3.38
C CYS A 178 -0.26 23.23 4.51
N ASN A 179 -1.21 23.26 5.45
CA ASN A 179 -1.18 24.18 6.57
C ASN A 179 -0.30 23.64 7.70
N ASP A 180 0.86 24.27 7.93
CA ASP A 180 1.77 23.90 9.01
C ASP A 180 1.17 24.08 10.42
N ALA A 181 0.22 24.99 10.58
CA ALA A 181 -0.52 25.22 11.81
C ALA A 181 -1.83 24.41 11.90
N CYS A 182 -2.01 23.38 11.08
CA CYS A 182 -3.18 22.52 11.15
C CYS A 182 -3.24 21.81 12.51
N PRO A 183 -4.36 21.90 13.26
CA PRO A 183 -4.49 21.29 14.59
C PRO A 183 -4.22 19.79 14.58
N HIS A 184 -4.63 19.10 13.54
CA HIS A 184 -4.36 17.67 13.37
C HIS A 184 -2.86 17.40 13.18
N ARG A 185 -2.19 18.15 12.29
CA ARG A 185 -0.74 18.05 12.12
C ARG A 185 0.02 18.29 13.43
N LEU A 186 -0.36 19.32 14.17
CA LEU A 186 0.28 19.62 15.45
C LEU A 186 0.12 18.48 16.46
N ARG A 187 -1.07 17.89 16.56
CA ARG A 187 -1.30 16.72 17.42
C ARG A 187 -0.41 15.54 17.05
N GLU A 188 -0.27 15.24 15.76
CA GLU A 188 0.60 14.14 15.31
C GLU A 188 2.10 14.45 15.53
N LEU A 189 2.50 15.72 15.39
CA LEU A 189 3.87 16.13 15.73
C LEU A 189 4.19 15.91 17.23
N HIS A 190 3.20 16.08 18.11
CA HIS A 190 3.38 15.81 19.54
C HIS A 190 3.55 14.31 19.85
N LYS A 191 2.99 13.43 19.05
CA LYS A 191 3.12 11.98 19.22
C LYS A 191 4.47 11.42 18.74
N LEU A 192 5.32 12.23 18.12
CA LEU A 192 6.63 11.81 17.65
C LEU A 192 7.56 11.50 18.81
N ASN A 193 8.32 10.42 18.69
CA ASN A 193 9.39 10.12 19.62
C ASN A 193 10.60 11.07 19.43
N GLU A 194 11.56 11.09 20.37
CA GLU A 194 12.70 12.01 20.31
C GLU A 194 13.60 11.80 19.09
N ARG A 195 13.75 10.56 18.60
CA ARG A 195 14.49 10.24 17.37
C ARG A 195 13.79 10.86 16.15
N GLU A 196 12.48 10.68 16.03
CA GLU A 196 11.67 11.25 14.95
C GLU A 196 11.68 12.78 14.97
N LYS A 197 11.60 13.41 16.16
CA LYS A 197 11.77 14.85 16.33
C LYS A 197 13.14 15.34 15.89
N THR A 198 14.18 14.58 16.19
CA THR A 198 15.54 14.88 15.77
C THR A 198 15.69 14.77 14.24
N LEU A 199 15.11 13.75 13.63
CA LEU A 199 15.07 13.57 12.17
C LEU A 199 14.30 14.69 11.48
N ALA A 200 13.15 15.08 12.02
CA ALA A 200 12.37 16.21 11.50
C ALA A 200 13.17 17.52 11.47
N LYS A 201 14.00 17.75 12.49
CA LYS A 201 14.87 18.94 12.57
C LYS A 201 16.11 18.85 11.67
N LYS A 202 16.82 17.73 11.68
CA LYS A 202 18.12 17.55 11.00
C LYS A 202 18.00 17.16 9.54
N ARG A 203 16.94 16.44 9.16
CA ARG A 203 16.75 15.86 7.81
C ARG A 203 15.31 16.03 7.34
N SER A 204 14.84 17.26 7.28
CA SER A 204 13.46 17.60 6.87
C SER A 204 13.05 17.02 5.50
N SER A 205 14.02 16.81 4.60
CA SER A 205 13.76 16.16 3.30
C SER A 205 13.41 14.66 3.41
N GLN A 206 13.82 14.01 4.50
CA GLN A 206 13.52 12.59 4.76
C GLN A 206 12.33 12.41 5.69
N PHE A 207 11.89 13.46 6.37
CA PHE A 207 10.76 13.45 7.27
C PHE A 207 9.57 14.16 6.62
N ASN A 208 8.54 13.40 6.26
CA ASN A 208 7.35 13.97 5.65
C ASN A 208 6.09 13.57 6.44
N LEU A 209 5.63 14.47 7.28
CA LEU A 209 4.35 14.37 7.94
C LEU A 209 3.31 15.10 7.09
N SER A 210 2.45 14.37 6.40
CA SER A 210 1.42 14.95 5.55
C SER A 210 0.12 14.16 5.63
N TYR A 211 -0.99 14.89 5.58
CA TYR A 211 -2.32 14.32 5.57
C TYR A 211 -2.82 14.24 4.15
N GLN A 212 -3.31 13.08 3.78
CA GLN A 212 -3.81 12.80 2.45
C GLN A 212 -5.28 12.39 2.54
N TYR A 213 -6.07 13.02 1.73
CA TYR A 213 -7.48 12.73 1.55
C TYR A 213 -7.66 12.15 0.17
N ARG A 214 -8.48 11.13 0.02
CA ARG A 214 -8.70 10.45 -1.24
C ARG A 214 -10.14 10.60 -1.69
N GLU A 215 -10.31 11.00 -2.93
CA GLU A 215 -11.58 10.97 -3.65
C GLU A 215 -11.50 9.82 -4.65
N TYR A 216 -12.36 8.83 -4.49
CA TYR A 216 -12.41 7.65 -5.35
C TYR A 216 -13.37 7.88 -6.52
N HIS A 217 -13.01 7.39 -7.71
CA HIS A 217 -13.76 7.61 -8.96
C HIS A 217 -14.27 6.32 -9.60
N TYR A 218 -14.17 5.19 -8.90
CA TYR A 218 -14.64 3.91 -9.41
C TYR A 218 -16.07 3.62 -8.97
N GLN A 219 -16.75 2.82 -9.79
CA GLN A 219 -18.11 2.41 -9.52
C GLN A 219 -18.15 1.19 -8.57
N PRO A 220 -19.26 0.94 -7.86
CA PRO A 220 -19.37 -0.21 -6.95
C PRO A 220 -19.05 -1.58 -7.58
N HIS A 221 -19.41 -1.81 -8.83
CA HIS A 221 -19.12 -3.05 -9.56
C HIS A 221 -17.63 -3.25 -9.89
N GLU A 222 -16.82 -2.18 -9.91
CA GLU A 222 -15.38 -2.27 -10.16
C GLU A 222 -14.59 -2.81 -8.97
N ILE A 223 -15.21 -2.90 -7.79
CA ILE A 223 -14.59 -3.42 -6.56
C ILE A 223 -14.88 -4.91 -6.31
N ASP A 224 -15.62 -5.56 -7.20
CA ASP A 224 -15.82 -6.99 -7.15
C ASP A 224 -14.59 -7.73 -7.71
N LEU A 225 -14.37 -8.96 -7.21
CA LEU A 225 -13.33 -9.80 -7.82
C LEU A 225 -13.69 -10.09 -9.28
N PRO A 226 -12.74 -9.88 -10.19
CA PRO A 226 -12.97 -10.24 -11.58
C PRO A 226 -13.17 -11.75 -11.72
N GLU A 227 -14.17 -12.14 -12.50
CA GLU A 227 -14.36 -13.54 -12.85
C GLU A 227 -13.19 -14.04 -13.71
N PRO A 228 -12.76 -15.29 -13.52
CA PRO A 228 -11.70 -15.85 -14.33
C PRO A 228 -12.18 -16.03 -15.79
N GLU A 229 -11.28 -15.77 -16.73
CA GLU A 229 -11.56 -16.04 -18.13
C GLU A 229 -11.78 -17.53 -18.40
N PRO A 230 -12.70 -17.89 -19.32
CA PRO A 230 -12.92 -19.28 -19.69
C PRO A 230 -11.60 -19.94 -20.14
N PRO A 231 -11.29 -21.15 -19.66
CA PRO A 231 -10.08 -21.84 -20.03
C PRO A 231 -10.11 -22.34 -21.49
N PRO A 232 -8.97 -22.55 -22.14
CA PRO A 232 -8.91 -23.04 -23.52
C PRO A 232 -9.39 -24.49 -23.66
N VAL A 233 -9.53 -25.22 -22.55
CA VAL A 233 -9.96 -26.63 -22.50
C VAL A 233 -11.01 -26.80 -21.43
N ASP A 234 -12.12 -27.41 -21.78
CA ASP A 234 -13.16 -27.82 -20.82
C ASP A 234 -12.76 -29.15 -20.15
N LEU A 235 -12.90 -29.21 -18.81
CA LEU A 235 -12.64 -30.44 -18.05
C LEU A 235 -13.54 -31.60 -18.47
N ARG A 236 -14.74 -31.32 -19.00
CA ARG A 236 -15.67 -32.32 -19.51
C ARG A 236 -15.17 -33.01 -20.80
N SER A 237 -14.23 -32.39 -21.49
CA SER A 237 -13.68 -32.82 -22.77
C SER A 237 -12.21 -33.22 -22.73
N ILE A 238 -11.66 -33.46 -21.52
CA ILE A 238 -10.24 -33.84 -21.39
C ILE A 238 -10.02 -35.27 -21.91
N HIS A 239 -8.96 -35.44 -22.68
CA HIS A 239 -8.57 -36.73 -23.26
C HIS A 239 -8.16 -37.76 -22.19
N ASN A 240 -7.52 -37.30 -21.11
CA ASN A 240 -7.08 -38.14 -20.00
C ASN A 240 -8.13 -38.08 -18.89
N GLY A 241 -8.49 -39.19 -18.32
CA GLY A 241 -9.52 -39.28 -17.27
C GLY A 241 -9.18 -38.50 -15.97
N PRO A 242 -10.15 -38.42 -15.02
CA PRO A 242 -9.98 -37.67 -13.77
C PRO A 242 -8.79 -38.09 -12.92
N HIS A 243 -8.39 -39.38 -12.99
CA HIS A 243 -7.22 -39.90 -12.30
C HIS A 243 -5.92 -39.21 -12.77
N ILE A 244 -5.73 -39.10 -14.10
CA ILE A 244 -4.55 -38.43 -14.66
C ILE A 244 -4.58 -36.93 -14.38
N LEU A 245 -5.76 -36.28 -14.45
CA LEU A 245 -5.92 -34.89 -14.05
C LEU A 245 -5.50 -34.70 -12.59
N GLY A 246 -5.94 -35.57 -11.68
CA GLY A 246 -5.54 -35.54 -10.28
C GLY A 246 -4.03 -35.69 -10.09
N LEU A 247 -3.36 -36.56 -10.86
CA LEU A 247 -1.90 -36.70 -10.84
C LEU A 247 -1.20 -35.43 -11.35
N VAL A 248 -1.67 -34.86 -12.48
CA VAL A 248 -1.15 -33.59 -13.01
C VAL A 248 -1.17 -32.49 -11.95
N LEU A 249 -2.32 -32.29 -11.30
CA LEU A 249 -2.47 -31.27 -10.28
C LEU A 249 -1.66 -31.58 -9.01
N THR A 250 -1.55 -32.84 -8.63
CA THR A 250 -0.71 -33.24 -7.49
C THR A 250 0.74 -32.86 -7.72
N PHE A 251 1.33 -33.19 -8.86
CA PHE A 251 2.73 -32.85 -9.14
C PHE A 251 2.92 -31.35 -9.38
N TYR A 252 2.03 -30.74 -10.16
CA TYR A 252 2.15 -29.34 -10.52
C TYR A 252 1.90 -28.39 -9.35
N VAL A 253 0.89 -28.67 -8.53
CA VAL A 253 0.47 -27.80 -7.43
C VAL A 253 1.00 -28.30 -6.08
N SER A 254 0.64 -29.51 -5.65
CA SER A 254 0.97 -29.98 -4.29
C SER A 254 2.46 -30.18 -4.08
N PHE A 255 3.19 -30.63 -5.10
CA PHE A 255 4.66 -30.78 -5.05
C PHE A 255 5.43 -29.63 -5.71
N ALA A 256 4.74 -28.60 -6.17
CA ALA A 256 5.34 -27.40 -6.76
C ALA A 256 6.32 -27.69 -7.93
N LEU A 257 6.05 -28.71 -8.72
CA LEU A 257 6.84 -29.00 -9.91
C LEU A 257 6.40 -28.09 -11.06
N ILE A 258 7.38 -27.56 -11.82
CA ILE A 258 7.05 -26.85 -13.06
C ILE A 258 6.41 -27.78 -14.09
N ALA A 259 5.57 -27.24 -14.98
CA ALA A 259 4.81 -28.03 -15.96
C ALA A 259 5.68 -28.99 -16.79
N ARG A 260 6.90 -28.57 -17.19
CA ARG A 260 7.84 -29.42 -17.92
C ARG A 260 8.32 -30.63 -17.10
N LYS A 261 8.62 -30.43 -15.80
CA LYS A 261 9.01 -31.52 -14.89
C LYS A 261 7.83 -32.42 -14.59
N THR A 262 6.64 -31.86 -14.40
CA THR A 262 5.39 -32.63 -14.23
C THR A 262 5.15 -33.55 -15.42
N ALA A 263 5.23 -33.04 -16.64
CA ALA A 263 5.10 -33.85 -17.86
C ALA A 263 6.19 -34.92 -17.96
N LEU A 264 7.43 -34.60 -17.57
CA LEU A 264 8.53 -35.57 -17.55
C LEU A 264 8.28 -36.72 -16.56
N VAL A 265 7.86 -36.39 -15.31
CA VAL A 265 7.53 -37.40 -14.29
C VAL A 265 6.39 -38.30 -14.76
N LEU A 266 5.32 -37.73 -15.30
CA LEU A 266 4.17 -38.50 -15.79
C LEU A 266 4.57 -39.46 -16.91
N ARG A 267 5.44 -39.03 -17.83
CA ARG A 267 5.94 -39.87 -18.92
C ARG A 267 6.90 -40.94 -18.42
N SER A 268 7.89 -40.58 -17.58
CA SER A 268 8.99 -41.45 -17.20
C SER A 268 8.64 -42.46 -16.13
N VAL A 269 7.74 -42.10 -15.20
CA VAL A 269 7.39 -42.91 -14.03
C VAL A 269 6.04 -43.60 -14.23
N PHE A 270 5.09 -42.89 -14.82
CA PHE A 270 3.69 -43.36 -14.92
C PHE A 270 3.34 -43.81 -16.36
N THR A 271 4.26 -43.71 -17.31
CA THR A 271 4.03 -44.05 -18.72
C THR A 271 2.88 -43.30 -19.39
N VAL A 272 2.57 -42.10 -18.88
CA VAL A 272 1.49 -41.22 -19.41
C VAL A 272 2.11 -40.22 -20.39
N PRO A 273 1.86 -40.33 -21.70
CA PRO A 273 2.40 -39.39 -22.68
C PRO A 273 1.64 -38.07 -22.67
N ILE A 274 2.10 -37.15 -21.86
CA ILE A 274 1.49 -35.82 -21.74
C ILE A 274 2.50 -34.71 -22.03
N SER A 275 2.08 -33.65 -22.71
CA SER A 275 2.89 -32.47 -22.95
C SER A 275 2.85 -31.50 -21.80
N TYR A 276 3.86 -30.64 -21.66
CA TYR A 276 3.81 -29.56 -20.65
C TYR A 276 2.69 -28.57 -20.93
N GLN A 277 2.31 -28.33 -22.19
CA GLN A 277 1.18 -27.48 -22.55
C GLN A 277 -0.13 -28.08 -22.06
N THR A 278 -0.31 -29.40 -22.18
CA THR A 278 -1.49 -30.09 -21.62
C THR A 278 -1.55 -29.95 -20.10
N VAL A 279 -0.41 -30.01 -19.41
CA VAL A 279 -0.35 -29.74 -17.95
C VAL A 279 -0.87 -28.34 -17.62
N LEU A 280 -0.43 -27.32 -18.39
CA LEU A 280 -0.88 -25.94 -18.19
C LEU A 280 -2.36 -25.75 -18.53
N ASN A 281 -2.83 -26.36 -19.60
CA ASN A 281 -4.26 -26.32 -20.00
C ASN A 281 -5.15 -26.97 -18.95
N TYR A 282 -4.74 -28.11 -18.40
CA TYR A 282 -5.48 -28.79 -17.32
C TYR A 282 -5.47 -27.97 -16.04
N ALA A 283 -4.35 -27.33 -15.72
CA ALA A 283 -4.27 -26.43 -14.57
C ALA A 283 -5.19 -25.20 -14.74
N ALA A 284 -5.22 -24.59 -15.92
CA ALA A 284 -6.11 -23.47 -16.21
C ALA A 284 -7.59 -23.88 -16.11
N ALA A 285 -7.96 -25.03 -16.69
CA ALA A 285 -9.30 -25.57 -16.63
C ALA A 285 -9.73 -25.90 -15.18
N ALA A 286 -8.86 -26.54 -14.41
CA ALA A 286 -9.12 -26.81 -13.01
C ALA A 286 -9.27 -25.52 -12.17
N ALA A 287 -8.42 -24.54 -12.41
CA ALA A 287 -8.46 -23.26 -11.70
C ALA A 287 -9.78 -22.50 -11.95
N PHE A 288 -10.31 -22.56 -13.14
CA PHE A 288 -11.59 -21.92 -13.47
C PHE A 288 -12.70 -22.37 -12.52
N TYR A 289 -12.87 -23.67 -12.33
CA TYR A 289 -13.85 -24.22 -11.39
C TYR A 289 -13.44 -24.01 -9.93
N CYS A 290 -12.17 -24.19 -9.59
CA CYS A 290 -11.68 -24.00 -8.23
C CYS A 290 -11.79 -22.57 -7.74
N HIS A 291 -11.85 -21.56 -8.60
CA HIS A 291 -11.98 -20.16 -8.18
C HIS A 291 -13.27 -19.94 -7.41
N SER A 292 -14.41 -20.22 -8.02
CA SER A 292 -15.73 -20.11 -7.37
C SER A 292 -15.86 -21.03 -6.17
N PHE A 293 -15.29 -22.24 -6.25
CA PHE A 293 -15.24 -23.19 -5.14
C PHE A 293 -14.49 -22.63 -3.92
N ASN A 294 -13.29 -22.07 -4.12
CA ASN A 294 -12.51 -21.45 -3.05
C ASN A 294 -13.29 -20.34 -2.34
N LEU A 295 -13.97 -19.49 -3.10
CA LEU A 295 -14.70 -18.35 -2.58
C LEU A 295 -15.99 -18.76 -1.85
N SER A 296 -16.68 -19.78 -2.34
CA SER A 296 -17.95 -20.25 -1.74
C SER A 296 -17.73 -21.16 -0.53
N ARG A 297 -16.66 -21.95 -0.53
CA ARG A 297 -16.41 -22.96 0.53
C ARG A 297 -15.44 -22.49 1.63
N LYS A 298 -15.01 -21.24 1.63
CA LYS A 298 -14.12 -20.72 2.69
C LYS A 298 -14.80 -20.60 4.07
N GLY A 299 -16.14 -20.56 4.11
CA GLY A 299 -16.91 -20.41 5.35
C GLY A 299 -16.75 -19.04 6.03
N SER A 300 -17.21 -18.93 7.29
CA SER A 300 -17.07 -17.72 8.12
C SER A 300 -15.59 -17.38 8.35
N ILE A 301 -15.27 -16.12 8.60
CA ILE A 301 -13.90 -15.67 8.88
C ILE A 301 -13.69 -15.40 10.38
N ASP A 302 -12.44 -15.47 10.82
CA ASP A 302 -12.06 -15.17 12.20
C ASP A 302 -12.08 -13.65 12.43
N ASP A 303 -12.18 -13.21 13.68
CA ASP A 303 -12.19 -11.79 14.04
C ASP A 303 -10.87 -11.10 13.69
N LEU A 304 -9.78 -11.84 13.56
CA LEU A 304 -8.49 -11.30 13.21
C LEU A 304 -7.94 -11.95 11.94
N ASN A 305 -7.62 -11.11 10.98
CA ASN A 305 -7.04 -11.51 9.69
C ASN A 305 -5.76 -10.74 9.42
N ALA A 306 -4.76 -11.41 8.84
CA ALA A 306 -3.52 -10.78 8.40
C ALA A 306 -3.52 -10.66 6.87
N GLY A 307 -3.06 -9.51 6.37
CA GLY A 307 -2.95 -9.23 4.94
C GLY A 307 -1.57 -8.72 4.53
N ASP A 308 -1.12 -9.14 3.34
CA ASP A 308 0.15 -8.68 2.75
C ASP A 308 0.19 -8.96 1.24
N GLU A 309 1.14 -8.35 0.50
CA GLU A 309 1.34 -8.62 -0.90
C GLU A 309 2.56 -9.51 -1.16
N ALA A 310 2.36 -10.59 -1.88
CA ALA A 310 3.44 -11.31 -2.53
C ALA A 310 3.62 -10.78 -3.96
N TYR A 311 4.84 -10.53 -4.40
CA TYR A 311 5.09 -10.15 -5.79
C TYR A 311 5.56 -11.34 -6.63
N ILE A 312 5.10 -11.38 -7.87
CA ILE A 312 5.48 -12.34 -8.91
C ILE A 312 5.87 -11.61 -10.18
N LYS A 313 6.49 -12.31 -11.12
CA LYS A 313 6.76 -11.76 -12.46
C LYS A 313 5.78 -12.32 -13.48
N VAL A 314 5.11 -11.43 -14.22
CA VAL A 314 4.27 -11.78 -15.36
C VAL A 314 4.75 -10.97 -16.57
N LEU A 315 5.12 -11.63 -17.66
CA LEU A 315 5.70 -10.98 -18.84
C LEU A 315 6.90 -10.06 -18.49
N GLY A 316 7.72 -10.49 -17.53
CA GLY A 316 8.88 -9.73 -17.04
C GLY A 316 8.56 -8.57 -16.10
N LYS A 317 7.30 -8.18 -15.93
CA LYS A 317 6.85 -7.09 -15.05
C LYS A 317 6.43 -7.63 -13.68
N HIS A 318 6.59 -6.80 -12.66
CA HIS A 318 6.10 -7.14 -11.32
C HIS A 318 4.57 -7.03 -11.27
N HIS A 319 3.95 -8.07 -10.72
CA HIS A 319 2.55 -8.11 -10.32
C HIS A 319 2.47 -8.46 -8.84
N TYR A 320 1.38 -8.12 -8.20
CA TYR A 320 1.18 -8.24 -6.76
C TYR A 320 0.00 -9.16 -6.49
N VAL A 321 0.23 -10.15 -5.64
CA VAL A 321 -0.83 -11.04 -5.15
C VAL A 321 -1.16 -10.63 -3.74
N PHE A 322 -2.31 -10.03 -3.55
CA PHE A 322 -2.83 -9.71 -2.23
C PHE A 322 -3.38 -10.98 -1.60
N PHE A 323 -2.87 -11.35 -0.45
CA PHE A 323 -3.39 -12.46 0.35
C PHE A 323 -3.93 -11.96 1.67
N PHE A 324 -5.05 -12.54 2.09
CA PHE A 324 -5.56 -12.44 3.45
C PHE A 324 -5.71 -13.82 4.05
N ILE A 325 -5.33 -13.96 5.32
CA ILE A 325 -5.34 -15.22 6.05
C ILE A 325 -5.97 -15.02 7.42
N SER A 326 -6.88 -15.90 7.80
CA SER A 326 -7.45 -15.96 9.15
C SER A 326 -6.43 -16.44 10.17
N SER A 327 -6.49 -15.86 11.38
CA SER A 327 -5.47 -16.10 12.40
C SER A 327 -5.59 -17.47 13.08
N GLU A 328 -6.79 -17.94 13.34
CA GLU A 328 -7.06 -19.18 14.07
C GLU A 328 -7.18 -20.38 13.13
N THR A 329 -7.99 -20.24 12.11
CA THR A 329 -8.23 -21.32 11.15
C THR A 329 -7.12 -21.46 10.11
N LEU A 330 -6.23 -20.48 9.99
CA LEU A 330 -5.12 -20.42 9.01
C LEU A 330 -5.58 -20.49 7.55
N LYS A 331 -6.85 -20.33 7.25
CA LYS A 331 -7.37 -20.37 5.87
C LYS A 331 -7.07 -19.06 5.15
N ILE A 332 -6.76 -19.17 3.88
CA ILE A 332 -6.71 -18.02 2.98
C ILE A 332 -8.14 -17.57 2.72
N THR A 333 -8.50 -16.38 3.15
CA THR A 333 -9.85 -15.81 3.05
C THR A 333 -10.05 -15.03 1.77
N ALA A 334 -8.97 -14.47 1.22
CA ALA A 334 -8.98 -13.81 -0.09
C ALA A 334 -7.62 -13.88 -0.77
N TYR A 335 -7.67 -13.81 -2.10
CA TYR A 335 -6.51 -13.64 -2.97
C TYR A 335 -6.91 -12.82 -4.19
N HIS A 336 -6.05 -11.86 -4.56
CA HIS A 336 -6.26 -11.01 -5.73
C HIS A 336 -4.94 -10.70 -6.43
N LEU A 337 -4.89 -10.90 -7.75
CA LEU A 337 -3.74 -10.59 -8.57
C LEU A 337 -3.93 -9.24 -9.26
N ALA A 338 -2.99 -8.31 -9.07
CA ALA A 338 -3.02 -6.99 -9.67
C ALA A 338 -1.65 -6.59 -10.21
N ASP A 339 -1.63 -5.68 -11.16
CA ASP A 339 -0.41 -5.09 -11.72
C ASP A 339 0.15 -3.95 -10.88
N THR A 340 -0.64 -3.44 -9.94
CA THR A 340 -0.25 -2.36 -9.01
C THR A 340 -0.55 -2.73 -7.55
N ARG A 341 0.08 -2.01 -6.61
CA ARG A 341 -0.23 -2.11 -5.17
C ARG A 341 -1.00 -0.86 -4.70
N GLU A 342 -1.90 -0.38 -5.54
CA GLU A 342 -2.71 0.80 -5.24
C GLU A 342 -3.92 0.46 -4.37
N THR A 343 -4.74 1.46 -4.08
CA THR A 343 -5.84 1.30 -3.14
C THR A 343 -6.96 0.41 -3.67
N LEU A 344 -7.27 0.48 -4.97
CA LEU A 344 -8.35 -0.33 -5.55
C LEU A 344 -8.10 -1.83 -5.45
N PRO A 345 -6.92 -2.39 -5.86
CA PRO A 345 -6.64 -3.81 -5.65
C PRO A 345 -6.71 -4.24 -4.18
N ALA A 346 -6.26 -3.38 -3.25
CA ALA A 346 -6.36 -3.66 -1.83
C ALA A 346 -7.83 -3.72 -1.35
N ILE A 347 -8.70 -2.82 -1.84
CA ILE A 347 -10.13 -2.83 -1.53
C ILE A 347 -10.77 -4.11 -2.05
N ILE A 348 -10.51 -4.50 -3.31
CA ILE A 348 -11.06 -5.74 -3.90
C ILE A 348 -10.70 -6.95 -3.03
N ALA A 349 -9.42 -7.08 -2.67
CA ALA A 349 -8.96 -8.19 -1.84
C ALA A 349 -9.55 -8.18 -0.42
N MET A 350 -9.61 -7.00 0.22
CA MET A 350 -10.20 -6.86 1.55
C MET A 350 -11.71 -7.12 1.53
N ARG A 351 -12.42 -6.59 0.55
CA ARG A 351 -13.87 -6.84 0.41
C ARG A 351 -14.17 -8.31 0.29
N GLU A 352 -13.40 -9.04 -0.54
CA GLU A 352 -13.55 -10.48 -0.63
C GLU A 352 -13.18 -11.19 0.67
N ALA A 353 -12.12 -10.75 1.36
CA ALA A 353 -11.74 -11.35 2.64
C ALA A 353 -12.89 -11.31 3.66
N ILE A 354 -13.59 -10.18 3.74
CA ILE A 354 -14.67 -9.96 4.72
C ILE A 354 -16.05 -10.36 4.22
N ARG A 355 -16.19 -10.83 2.98
CA ARG A 355 -17.50 -11.12 2.36
C ARG A 355 -18.34 -12.11 3.15
N THR A 356 -17.71 -13.06 3.82
CA THR A 356 -18.36 -14.09 4.62
C THR A 356 -18.35 -13.80 6.13
N ALA A 357 -18.08 -12.56 6.51
CA ALA A 357 -18.17 -12.10 7.89
C ALA A 357 -19.63 -11.96 8.33
N ASP A 358 -19.87 -12.15 9.62
CA ASP A 358 -21.15 -11.79 10.22
C ASP A 358 -21.34 -10.26 10.15
N PRO A 359 -22.56 -9.76 9.86
CA PRO A 359 -22.83 -8.31 9.81
C PRO A 359 -22.42 -7.55 11.08
N ASN A 360 -22.50 -8.17 12.24
CA ASN A 360 -22.15 -7.57 13.54
C ASN A 360 -20.71 -7.85 13.98
N GLN A 361 -19.94 -8.60 13.20
CA GLN A 361 -18.58 -8.99 13.54
C GLN A 361 -17.61 -7.82 13.41
N THR A 362 -16.79 -7.59 14.42
CA THR A 362 -15.66 -6.65 14.34
C THR A 362 -14.42 -7.40 13.89
N ILE A 363 -13.87 -6.99 12.74
CA ILE A 363 -12.73 -7.64 12.12
C ILE A 363 -11.49 -6.76 12.25
N ILE A 364 -10.44 -7.30 12.79
CA ILE A 364 -9.13 -6.67 12.88
C ILE A 364 -8.28 -7.12 11.70
N LEU A 365 -7.87 -6.18 10.86
CA LEU A 365 -6.95 -6.43 9.75
C LEU A 365 -5.54 -5.99 10.12
N VAL A 366 -4.62 -6.96 10.21
CA VAL A 366 -3.19 -6.72 10.49
C VAL A 366 -2.45 -6.67 9.15
N THR A 367 -1.86 -5.51 8.83
CA THR A 367 -1.12 -5.33 7.57
C THR A 367 0.20 -4.56 7.80
N ASP A 368 0.98 -4.41 6.74
CA ASP A 368 2.19 -3.58 6.76
C ASP A 368 1.88 -2.08 6.71
N GLY A 369 2.92 -1.27 6.48
CA GLY A 369 2.81 0.18 6.38
C GLY A 369 2.29 0.70 5.04
N ASN A 370 1.84 -0.15 4.11
CA ASN A 370 1.31 0.30 2.83
C ASN A 370 0.05 1.17 3.04
N PRO A 371 0.04 2.43 2.57
CA PRO A 371 -1.08 3.35 2.78
C PRO A 371 -2.38 2.95 2.06
N SER A 372 -2.31 1.97 1.18
CA SER A 372 -3.50 1.43 0.48
C SER A 372 -4.44 0.71 1.44
N TYR A 373 -3.92 0.03 2.46
CA TYR A 373 -4.74 -0.69 3.44
C TYR A 373 -5.60 0.22 4.32
N PRO A 374 -5.04 1.19 5.07
CA PRO A 374 -5.89 2.07 5.88
C PRO A 374 -6.87 2.89 5.04
N ALA A 375 -6.49 3.26 3.81
CA ALA A 375 -7.39 3.95 2.90
C ALA A 375 -8.55 3.05 2.44
N GLY A 376 -8.26 1.80 2.13
CA GLY A 376 -9.27 0.82 1.73
C GLY A 376 -10.19 0.41 2.88
N ILE A 377 -9.67 0.22 4.08
CA ILE A 377 -10.48 -0.05 5.29
C ILE A 377 -11.45 1.09 5.55
N HIS A 378 -10.96 2.32 5.41
CA HIS A 378 -11.83 3.49 5.58
C HIS A 378 -12.96 3.51 4.55
N PHE A 379 -12.64 3.23 3.28
CA PHE A 379 -13.64 3.13 2.23
C PHE A 379 -14.69 2.06 2.54
N LEU A 380 -14.26 0.85 2.92
CA LEU A 380 -15.17 -0.26 3.23
C LEU A 380 -16.03 0.00 4.47
N ASN A 381 -15.51 0.69 5.49
CA ASN A 381 -16.30 1.10 6.64
C ASN A 381 -17.36 2.16 6.28
N ALA A 382 -17.06 3.04 5.32
CA ALA A 382 -18.02 4.04 4.85
C ALA A 382 -19.18 3.42 4.03
N GLU A 383 -18.94 2.30 3.35
CA GLU A 383 -20.00 1.57 2.64
C GLU A 383 -20.94 0.79 3.58
N ARG A 384 -20.45 0.41 4.76
CA ARG A 384 -21.24 -0.31 5.76
C ARG A 384 -22.04 0.70 6.59
N THR A 385 -23.34 0.71 6.41
CA THR A 385 -24.25 1.61 7.13
C THR A 385 -24.51 1.20 8.59
N GLU A 386 -24.22 -0.06 8.94
CA GLU A 386 -24.43 -0.63 10.26
C GLU A 386 -23.11 -1.10 10.86
N ASN A 387 -22.58 -0.33 11.81
CA ASN A 387 -21.36 -0.52 12.59
C ASN A 387 -20.04 -0.59 11.78
N PRO A 388 -19.05 0.26 12.07
CA PRO A 388 -17.73 0.18 11.51
C PRO A 388 -17.05 -1.08 12.02
N SER A 389 -17.09 -2.16 11.22
CA SER A 389 -16.64 -3.47 11.65
C SER A 389 -15.17 -3.73 11.34
N LEU A 390 -14.47 -2.84 10.62
CA LEU A 390 -13.07 -3.03 10.26
C LEU A 390 -12.16 -2.14 11.08
N GLN A 391 -11.25 -2.76 11.82
CA GLN A 391 -10.16 -2.09 12.54
C GLN A 391 -8.84 -2.41 11.87
N HIS A 392 -7.95 -1.43 11.79
CA HIS A 392 -6.62 -1.59 11.23
C HIS A 392 -5.56 -1.65 12.32
N ARG A 393 -4.70 -2.67 12.29
CA ARG A 393 -3.48 -2.76 13.08
C ARG A 393 -2.29 -2.83 12.14
N LYS A 394 -1.41 -1.86 12.27
CA LYS A 394 -0.25 -1.73 11.40
C LYS A 394 1.00 -2.28 12.09
N VAL A 395 1.63 -3.27 11.46
CA VAL A 395 2.90 -3.87 11.93
C VAL A 395 3.96 -3.73 10.84
N ILE A 396 4.95 -2.87 11.07
CA ILE A 396 6.05 -2.64 10.10
C ILE A 396 7.28 -3.43 10.52
N GLY A 397 7.59 -4.47 9.75
CA GLY A 397 8.70 -5.39 10.03
C GLY A 397 8.42 -6.29 11.23
N LEU A 398 9.46 -6.93 11.76
CA LEU A 398 9.38 -7.90 12.86
C LEU A 398 10.33 -7.60 14.02
N GLN A 399 11.08 -6.50 13.95
CA GLN A 399 12.07 -6.09 14.93
C GLN A 399 11.81 -4.65 15.39
N ASN A 400 12.21 -4.33 16.62
CA ASN A 400 12.08 -2.98 17.21
C ASN A 400 10.66 -2.42 17.11
N LEU A 401 9.67 -3.25 17.41
CA LEU A 401 8.26 -2.88 17.40
C LEU A 401 7.94 -2.05 18.66
N ASP A 402 6.95 -1.15 18.52
CA ASP A 402 6.32 -0.56 19.70
C ASP A 402 5.41 -1.60 20.39
N SER A 403 4.98 -1.31 21.62
CA SER A 403 4.20 -2.26 22.44
C SER A 403 2.89 -2.70 21.76
N GLU A 404 2.23 -1.81 21.01
CA GLU A 404 1.01 -2.17 20.29
C GLU A 404 1.32 -3.09 19.11
N SER A 405 2.33 -2.76 18.31
CA SER A 405 2.75 -3.59 17.17
C SER A 405 3.30 -4.95 17.60
N GLU A 406 3.93 -5.05 18.77
CA GLU A 406 4.45 -6.32 19.31
C GLU A 406 3.32 -7.32 19.58
N ALA A 407 2.17 -6.85 20.09
CA ALA A 407 1.01 -7.71 20.34
C ALA A 407 0.47 -8.36 19.03
N TYR A 408 0.62 -7.68 17.88
CA TYR A 408 0.17 -8.17 16.59
C TYR A 408 1.28 -8.82 15.73
N ARG A 409 2.50 -8.91 16.24
CA ARG A 409 3.63 -9.54 15.55
C ARG A 409 3.39 -10.99 15.10
N PRO A 410 2.75 -11.87 15.90
CA PRO A 410 2.48 -13.25 15.48
C PRO A 410 1.67 -13.33 14.17
N TYR A 411 0.74 -12.43 13.99
CA TYR A 411 -0.13 -12.39 12.80
C TYR A 411 0.62 -11.87 11.57
N LYS A 412 1.52 -10.90 11.75
CA LYS A 412 2.44 -10.50 10.67
C LYS A 412 3.36 -11.65 10.26
N GLN A 413 3.87 -12.42 11.22
CA GLN A 413 4.65 -13.62 10.93
C GLN A 413 3.84 -14.70 10.20
N LEU A 414 2.54 -14.80 10.48
CA LEU A 414 1.65 -15.75 9.82
C LEU A 414 1.55 -15.47 8.32
N ILE A 415 1.24 -14.23 7.94
CA ILE A 415 1.14 -13.87 6.51
C ILE A 415 2.50 -13.94 5.82
N GLU A 416 3.61 -13.62 6.48
CA GLU A 416 4.96 -13.79 5.92
C GLU A 416 5.29 -15.27 5.68
N ARG A 417 4.85 -16.19 6.54
CA ARG A 417 4.98 -17.64 6.33
C ARG A 417 4.16 -18.11 5.14
N LEU A 418 2.92 -17.60 4.99
CA LEU A 418 2.12 -17.88 3.81
C LEU A 418 2.83 -17.42 2.54
N ASN A 419 3.30 -16.17 2.51
CA ASN A 419 4.04 -15.61 1.37
C ASN A 419 5.30 -16.43 1.04
N ARG A 420 6.01 -16.94 2.05
CA ARG A 420 7.17 -17.82 1.85
C ARG A 420 6.76 -19.15 1.23
N THR A 421 5.66 -19.75 1.72
CA THR A 421 5.11 -21.00 1.15
C THR A 421 4.67 -20.79 -0.30
N PHE A 422 3.96 -19.70 -0.59
CA PHE A 422 3.55 -19.36 -1.94
C PHE A 422 4.76 -19.14 -2.87
N LYS A 423 5.78 -18.41 -2.42
CA LYS A 423 7.01 -18.19 -3.21
C LYS A 423 7.74 -19.48 -3.55
N HIS A 424 7.64 -20.52 -2.71
CA HIS A 424 8.18 -21.84 -3.03
C HIS A 424 7.50 -22.45 -4.27
N HIS A 425 6.20 -22.21 -4.45
CA HIS A 425 5.45 -22.73 -5.62
C HIS A 425 5.73 -21.93 -6.90
N VAL A 426 5.95 -20.63 -6.81
CA VAL A 426 6.15 -19.77 -7.99
C VAL A 426 7.62 -19.60 -8.40
N LYS A 427 8.56 -19.71 -7.45
CA LYS A 427 9.99 -19.52 -7.72
C LYS A 427 10.57 -20.44 -8.80
N PRO A 428 10.21 -21.74 -8.87
CA PRO A 428 10.70 -22.62 -9.90
C PRO A 428 10.31 -22.24 -11.34
N SER A 429 9.20 -21.51 -11.50
CA SER A 429 8.70 -21.07 -12.80
C SER A 429 9.44 -19.86 -13.36
N HIS A 430 10.26 -19.16 -12.56
CA HIS A 430 10.97 -17.93 -12.91
C HIS A 430 10.08 -16.78 -13.44
N GLY A 431 8.76 -16.93 -13.39
CA GLY A 431 7.75 -16.00 -13.86
C GLY A 431 6.70 -16.66 -14.75
N PHE A 432 5.74 -15.87 -15.19
CA PHE A 432 4.59 -16.31 -15.98
C PHE A 432 4.55 -15.59 -17.33
N ASN A 433 4.10 -16.30 -18.36
CA ASN A 433 3.94 -15.75 -19.71
C ASN A 433 2.54 -15.13 -19.93
N SER A 434 1.64 -15.23 -18.96
CA SER A 434 0.31 -14.61 -19.00
C SER A 434 -0.24 -14.38 -17.59
N VAL A 435 -1.14 -13.42 -17.46
CA VAL A 435 -1.88 -13.14 -16.22
C VAL A 435 -2.75 -14.34 -15.84
N ASN A 436 -3.43 -14.95 -16.83
CA ASN A 436 -4.30 -16.10 -16.62
C ASN A 436 -3.52 -17.33 -16.11
N GLY A 437 -2.30 -17.57 -16.65
CA GLY A 437 -1.44 -18.64 -16.16
C GLY A 437 -0.96 -18.42 -14.71
N ALA A 438 -0.70 -17.17 -14.34
CA ALA A 438 -0.39 -16.80 -12.96
C ALA A 438 -1.60 -17.00 -12.04
N LEU A 439 -2.76 -16.49 -12.45
CA LEU A 439 -4.01 -16.62 -11.69
C LEU A 439 -4.41 -18.08 -11.49
N ALA A 440 -4.24 -18.91 -12.53
CA ALA A 440 -4.50 -20.36 -12.43
C ALA A 440 -3.65 -21.02 -11.34
N LEU A 441 -2.34 -20.76 -11.30
CA LEU A 441 -1.49 -21.31 -10.25
C LEU A 441 -1.85 -20.77 -8.86
N ILE A 442 -2.16 -19.47 -8.73
CA ILE A 442 -2.58 -18.86 -7.46
C ILE A 442 -3.86 -19.53 -6.95
N THR A 443 -4.87 -19.66 -7.80
CA THR A 443 -6.15 -20.29 -7.46
C THR A 443 -5.97 -21.73 -6.98
N LEU A 444 -5.20 -22.52 -7.72
CA LEU A 444 -4.91 -23.91 -7.35
C LEU A 444 -4.04 -24.01 -6.08
N PHE A 445 -3.11 -23.08 -5.89
CA PHE A 445 -2.36 -22.98 -4.64
C PHE A 445 -3.30 -22.74 -3.45
N VAL A 446 -4.28 -21.85 -3.58
CA VAL A 446 -5.27 -21.59 -2.52
C VAL A 446 -6.12 -22.81 -2.27
N THR A 447 -6.58 -23.48 -3.33
CA THR A 447 -7.32 -24.77 -3.21
C THR A 447 -6.50 -25.79 -2.42
N HIS A 448 -5.25 -25.99 -2.81
CA HIS A 448 -4.34 -26.90 -2.11
C HIS A 448 -4.12 -26.48 -0.65
N TYR A 449 -3.83 -25.22 -0.41
CA TYR A 449 -3.54 -24.68 0.90
C TYR A 449 -4.71 -24.84 1.87
N ASN A 450 -5.92 -24.46 1.43
CA ASN A 450 -7.11 -24.46 2.28
C ASN A 450 -7.68 -25.86 2.51
N PHE A 451 -7.70 -26.73 1.50
CA PHE A 451 -8.50 -27.96 1.55
C PHE A 451 -7.67 -29.25 1.56
N LEU A 452 -6.39 -29.19 1.20
CA LEU A 452 -5.59 -30.40 1.04
C LEU A 452 -4.33 -30.43 1.90
N ARG A 453 -3.74 -29.29 2.18
CA ARG A 453 -2.49 -29.21 2.92
C ARG A 453 -2.74 -29.34 4.43
N PRO A 454 -2.18 -30.38 5.10
CA PRO A 454 -2.23 -30.47 6.54
C PRO A 454 -1.30 -29.44 7.19
N HIS A 455 -1.74 -28.83 8.27
CA HIS A 455 -0.97 -27.87 9.05
C HIS A 455 -0.65 -28.43 10.42
N MET A 456 0.62 -28.41 10.82
CA MET A 456 1.06 -28.92 12.12
C MET A 456 0.40 -28.16 13.28
N SER A 457 0.24 -26.85 13.16
CA SER A 457 -0.44 -26.01 14.15
C SER A 457 -1.96 -26.26 14.26
N LEU A 458 -2.55 -26.96 13.29
CA LEU A 458 -3.94 -27.42 13.30
C LEU A 458 -4.04 -28.94 13.60
N ASN A 459 -3.06 -29.52 14.28
CA ASN A 459 -2.99 -30.97 14.54
C ASN A 459 -3.10 -31.79 13.23
N TYR A 460 -2.39 -31.38 12.19
CA TYR A 460 -2.39 -31.98 10.85
C TYR A 460 -3.76 -31.96 10.13
N ARG A 461 -4.67 -31.10 10.57
CA ARG A 461 -5.91 -30.84 9.83
C ARG A 461 -5.67 -29.79 8.75
N THR A 462 -6.56 -29.74 7.77
CA THR A 462 -6.61 -28.68 6.75
C THR A 462 -7.29 -27.43 7.32
N PRO A 463 -6.94 -26.21 6.85
CA PRO A 463 -7.58 -24.97 7.26
C PRO A 463 -9.10 -24.97 7.08
N VAL A 464 -9.58 -25.60 6.01
CA VAL A 464 -11.00 -25.81 5.76
C VAL A 464 -11.27 -27.32 5.67
N ALA A 465 -12.06 -27.86 6.58
CA ALA A 465 -12.47 -29.24 6.54
C ALA A 465 -13.61 -29.41 5.49
N LEU A 466 -13.47 -30.42 4.65
CA LEU A 466 -14.50 -30.84 3.70
C LEU A 466 -14.88 -32.27 4.02
N PRO A 467 -16.10 -32.53 4.58
CA PRO A 467 -16.56 -33.87 4.89
C PRO A 467 -16.55 -34.80 3.67
N GLU A 468 -16.76 -34.22 2.48
CA GLU A 468 -16.76 -34.96 1.21
C GLU A 468 -15.40 -35.55 0.84
N LEU A 469 -14.31 -35.14 1.52
CA LEU A 469 -12.97 -35.69 1.33
C LEU A 469 -12.59 -36.74 2.37
N GLU A 470 -13.45 -36.99 3.36
CA GLU A 470 -13.22 -38.03 4.36
C GLU A 470 -13.18 -39.41 3.69
N GLY A 471 -12.26 -40.27 4.12
CA GLY A 471 -12.04 -41.60 3.54
C GLY A 471 -11.23 -41.60 2.25
N ILE A 472 -10.98 -40.46 1.60
CA ILE A 472 -10.09 -40.39 0.43
C ILE A 472 -8.64 -40.20 0.89
N VAL A 473 -7.82 -41.24 0.72
CA VAL A 473 -6.42 -41.26 1.22
C VAL A 473 -5.49 -40.41 0.37
N THR A 474 -5.61 -40.48 -0.96
CA THR A 474 -4.64 -39.88 -1.88
C THR A 474 -4.97 -38.43 -2.22
N ILE A 475 -3.92 -37.59 -2.35
CA ILE A 475 -4.09 -36.17 -2.76
C ILE A 475 -4.76 -36.08 -4.13
N GLN A 476 -4.36 -36.93 -5.08
CA GLN A 476 -4.95 -36.99 -6.42
C GLN A 476 -6.46 -37.29 -6.38
N GLY A 477 -6.87 -38.23 -5.54
CA GLY A 477 -8.30 -38.56 -5.35
C GLY A 477 -9.07 -37.39 -4.72
N LYS A 478 -8.48 -36.72 -3.74
CA LYS A 478 -9.05 -35.53 -3.13
C LYS A 478 -9.21 -34.37 -4.14
N LEU A 479 -8.18 -34.13 -4.99
CA LEU A 479 -8.27 -33.15 -6.07
C LEU A 479 -9.38 -33.49 -7.08
N ALA A 480 -9.46 -34.73 -7.51
CA ALA A 480 -10.53 -35.18 -8.41
C ALA A 480 -11.91 -34.96 -7.79
N LYS A 481 -12.05 -35.24 -6.49
CA LYS A 481 -13.33 -35.00 -5.75
C LYS A 481 -13.63 -33.50 -5.66
N ILE A 482 -12.67 -32.65 -5.31
CA ILE A 482 -12.87 -31.18 -5.29
C ILE A 482 -13.34 -30.69 -6.67
N LEU A 483 -12.72 -31.12 -7.75
CA LEU A 483 -13.13 -30.74 -9.11
C LEU A 483 -14.55 -31.21 -9.44
N SER A 484 -14.94 -32.39 -8.97
CA SER A 484 -16.32 -32.87 -9.16
C SER A 484 -17.36 -32.12 -8.32
N LEU A 485 -16.92 -31.48 -7.23
CA LEU A 485 -17.78 -30.61 -6.41
C LEU A 485 -17.83 -29.18 -6.92
N ALA A 486 -16.82 -28.77 -7.68
CA ALA A 486 -16.67 -27.42 -8.22
C ALA A 486 -17.29 -27.26 -9.62
N ALA A 487 -17.38 -28.35 -10.40
CA ALA A 487 -17.98 -28.38 -11.73
C ALA A 487 -19.48 -28.67 -11.70
#